data_7ffdbe6aff1daef5504008b60802ce5d
#
_entry.id   7ffdbe6aff1daef5504008b60802ce5d
#
_cell.length_a   1.000
_cell.length_b   1.000
_cell.length_c   1.000
_cell.angle_alpha   90.00
_cell.angle_beta   90.00
_cell.angle_gamma   90.00
#
_symmetry.space_group_name_H-M   'P 1'
#
loop_
_entity.id
_entity.type
_entity.pdbx_description
1 polymer ?
#
loop_
_entity_poly.entity_id
_entity_poly.type
_entity_poly.pdbx_seq_one_letter_code
_entity_poly.pdbx_strand_id
1 'polypeptide(L)'
;MRILLVGAGGFVGRHLLPALLAAGHELLLTARRPPVDAPAGVRWLALDLERLAERPDSFAWPAGVDLLINAAGTMSLDEASMARVQDSGARALFDLAAAHGAKVLQISALGAGAHPDVAFLASKAAADRHLLELGIPALVLRPSLLLGPGGASSAWLERLSPLPLIPLLDNRARLQPLHVEDLVGAVLALLRCWPERAQVIPLVGPQALTQGELLDELRRAQGWPRGRYAVPPAALLDALGGLGRRAGWRTLSPSMLKLVRHDNLADPALLDEACGYRCAPLASRLLGWPQAARSLAALMRPLMLAALVLIWLGTLVACLGPGYGWGLRILGEAGIHGWPASLAVIAGALLDGALGVGLLLRHWRRRALLAQFWLMLGYSLAISLILPHYWYDPYMAVGKNIVLMVATLWLLGDEPRAREARG
;
A
#
# COMPACT_ATOMS: atom_id res chain seq x y z
N MET A 1 7.26 -5.92 30.93
CA MET A 1 6.88 -7.20 30.32
C MET A 1 7.79 -7.46 29.10
N ARG A 2 8.06 -8.72 28.84
CA ARG A 2 8.72 -9.16 27.63
C ARG A 2 7.68 -9.55 26.59
N ILE A 3 7.62 -8.81 25.49
CA ILE A 3 6.57 -8.92 24.49
C ILE A 3 7.15 -9.47 23.18
N LEU A 4 6.51 -10.52 22.64
CA LEU A 4 6.75 -11.01 21.29
C LEU A 4 5.78 -10.31 20.33
N LEU A 5 6.31 -9.39 19.50
CA LEU A 5 5.52 -8.65 18.51
C LEU A 5 5.67 -9.29 17.14
N VAL A 6 4.61 -9.97 16.69
CA VAL A 6 4.53 -10.60 15.37
C VAL A 6 3.92 -9.61 14.37
N GLY A 7 4.57 -9.48 13.21
CA GLY A 7 4.17 -8.48 12.21
C GLY A 7 4.71 -7.08 12.49
N ALA A 8 5.83 -6.97 13.20
CA ALA A 8 6.46 -5.69 13.57
C ALA A 8 6.78 -4.77 12.38
N GLY A 9 7.12 -5.31 11.21
CA GLY A 9 7.35 -4.55 9.97
C GLY A 9 6.07 -4.12 9.25
N GLY A 10 4.89 -4.60 9.68
CA GLY A 10 3.58 -4.24 9.10
C GLY A 10 3.09 -2.85 9.52
N PHE A 11 1.95 -2.42 8.96
CA PHE A 11 1.37 -1.11 9.25
C PHE A 11 1.09 -0.90 10.75
N VAL A 12 0.39 -1.83 11.39
CA VAL A 12 0.08 -1.74 12.82
C VAL A 12 1.35 -1.92 13.67
N GLY A 13 2.18 -2.93 13.37
CA GLY A 13 3.39 -3.24 14.14
C GLY A 13 4.38 -2.09 14.20
N ARG A 14 4.58 -1.36 13.10
CA ARG A 14 5.48 -0.19 13.05
C ARG A 14 5.04 0.95 13.97
N HIS A 15 3.74 1.12 14.19
CA HIS A 15 3.21 2.13 15.10
C HIS A 15 3.19 1.66 16.56
N LEU A 16 2.97 0.36 16.81
CA LEU A 16 3.04 -0.23 18.15
C LEU A 16 4.48 -0.26 18.70
N LEU A 17 5.45 -0.58 17.86
CA LEU A 17 6.85 -0.74 18.27
C LEU A 17 7.41 0.43 19.10
N PRO A 18 7.42 1.69 18.62
CA PRO A 18 7.98 2.80 19.39
C PRO A 18 7.19 3.08 20.67
N ALA A 19 5.88 2.88 20.66
CA ALA A 19 5.03 3.14 21.81
C ALA A 19 5.24 2.10 22.93
N LEU A 20 5.41 0.82 22.57
CA LEU A 20 5.71 -0.24 23.52
C LEU A 20 7.12 -0.09 24.13
N LEU A 21 8.12 0.32 23.33
CA LEU A 21 9.45 0.65 23.83
C LEU A 21 9.40 1.84 24.80
N ALA A 22 8.70 2.92 24.44
CA ALA A 22 8.52 4.08 25.30
C ALA A 22 7.79 3.77 26.62
N ALA A 23 6.91 2.75 26.61
CA ALA A 23 6.24 2.23 27.81
C ALA A 23 7.16 1.32 28.65
N GLY A 24 8.42 1.12 28.29
CA GLY A 24 9.40 0.35 29.05
C GLY A 24 9.28 -1.17 28.89
N HIS A 25 8.70 -1.66 27.81
CA HIS A 25 8.62 -3.10 27.53
C HIS A 25 9.87 -3.58 26.78
N GLU A 26 10.32 -4.81 27.09
CA GLU A 26 11.34 -5.52 26.30
C GLU A 26 10.66 -6.17 25.10
N LEU A 27 11.17 -5.92 23.89
CA LEU A 27 10.54 -6.38 22.65
C LEU A 27 11.39 -7.42 21.92
N LEU A 28 10.75 -8.53 21.59
CA LEU A 28 11.17 -9.49 20.60
C LEU A 28 10.33 -9.29 19.35
N LEU A 29 10.95 -8.96 18.24
CA LEU A 29 10.26 -8.69 16.99
C LEU A 29 10.38 -9.85 16.03
N THR A 30 9.39 -10.08 15.20
CA THR A 30 9.50 -11.13 14.19
C THR A 30 9.38 -10.59 12.77
N ALA A 31 10.11 -11.20 11.86
CA ALA A 31 10.01 -11.02 10.43
C ALA A 31 10.34 -12.32 9.70
N ARG A 32 9.85 -12.51 8.48
CA ARG A 32 10.23 -13.64 7.62
C ARG A 32 11.74 -13.62 7.31
N ARG A 33 12.29 -12.43 7.13
CA ARG A 33 13.71 -12.14 6.95
C ARG A 33 14.08 -10.99 7.89
N PRO A 34 14.65 -11.27 9.06
CA PRO A 34 15.10 -10.23 9.97
C PRO A 34 16.10 -9.29 9.29
N PRO A 35 16.06 -7.98 9.60
CA PRO A 35 17.08 -7.05 9.11
C PRO A 35 18.45 -7.42 9.71
N VAL A 36 19.52 -7.24 8.93
CA VAL A 36 20.91 -7.51 9.36
C VAL A 36 21.35 -6.48 10.41
N ASP A 37 20.93 -5.22 10.21
CA ASP A 37 21.24 -4.10 11.10
C ASP A 37 20.00 -3.77 11.94
N ALA A 38 19.87 -4.42 13.10
CA ALA A 38 18.80 -4.12 14.04
C ALA A 38 19.16 -2.91 14.91
N PRO A 39 18.22 -2.00 15.22
CA PRO A 39 18.43 -0.94 16.18
C PRO A 39 18.84 -1.50 17.55
N ALA A 40 19.70 -0.80 18.28
CA ALA A 40 20.10 -1.18 19.63
C ALA A 40 18.87 -1.34 20.55
N GLY A 41 18.83 -2.40 21.35
CA GLY A 41 17.74 -2.67 22.31
C GLY A 41 16.57 -3.48 21.74
N VAL A 42 16.62 -3.92 20.47
CA VAL A 42 15.58 -4.75 19.85
C VAL A 42 16.17 -6.03 19.27
N ARG A 43 15.58 -7.17 19.59
CA ARG A 43 15.99 -8.47 19.04
C ARG A 43 14.99 -8.96 17.99
N TRP A 44 15.48 -9.27 16.80
CA TRP A 44 14.67 -9.85 15.72
C TRP A 44 14.81 -11.38 15.68
N LEU A 45 13.70 -12.03 15.43
CA LEU A 45 13.58 -13.48 15.27
C LEU A 45 12.99 -13.79 13.88
N ALA A 46 13.48 -14.85 13.25
CA ALA A 46 12.91 -15.33 12.00
C ALA A 46 11.62 -16.10 12.29
N LEU A 47 10.50 -15.63 11.73
CA LEU A 47 9.20 -16.31 11.81
C LEU A 47 8.45 -16.14 10.49
N ASP A 48 8.07 -17.26 9.90
CA ASP A 48 7.16 -17.33 8.77
C ASP A 48 5.91 -18.09 9.19
N LEU A 49 4.76 -17.40 9.22
CA LEU A 49 3.49 -17.99 9.66
C LEU A 49 2.95 -19.05 8.68
N GLU A 50 3.25 -18.96 7.39
CA GLU A 50 2.89 -20.02 6.44
C GLU A 50 3.67 -21.30 6.75
N ARG A 51 4.97 -21.17 7.01
CA ARG A 51 5.80 -22.29 7.40
C ARG A 51 5.43 -22.85 8.76
N LEU A 52 5.06 -21.99 9.72
CA LEU A 52 4.61 -22.41 11.04
C LEU A 52 3.30 -23.21 10.95
N ALA A 53 2.37 -22.83 10.03
CA ALA A 53 1.15 -23.58 9.78
C ALA A 53 1.41 -25.03 9.31
N GLU A 54 2.45 -25.23 8.50
CA GLU A 54 2.82 -26.54 7.96
C GLU A 54 3.68 -27.36 8.95
N ARG A 55 4.51 -26.67 9.74
CA ARG A 55 5.48 -27.26 10.67
C ARG A 55 5.51 -26.46 11.98
N PRO A 56 4.71 -26.82 12.98
CA PRO A 56 4.65 -26.12 14.27
C PRO A 56 5.98 -26.05 15.01
N ASP A 57 6.89 -27.00 14.79
CA ASP A 57 8.26 -27.05 15.33
C ASP A 57 9.25 -26.13 14.59
N SER A 58 8.84 -25.45 13.53
CA SER A 58 9.71 -24.57 12.74
C SER A 58 10.10 -23.27 13.44
N PHE A 59 9.49 -22.96 14.59
CA PHE A 59 9.78 -21.79 15.40
C PHE A 59 10.03 -22.17 16.85
N ALA A 60 11.24 -21.92 17.32
CA ALA A 60 11.59 -22.08 18.73
C ALA A 60 11.04 -20.91 19.53
N TRP A 61 10.09 -21.16 20.44
CA TRP A 61 9.51 -20.13 21.29
C TRP A 61 10.59 -19.54 22.21
N PRO A 62 10.75 -18.19 22.24
CA PRO A 62 11.76 -17.55 23.08
C PRO A 62 11.35 -17.62 24.57
N ALA A 63 12.32 -17.87 25.43
CA ALA A 63 12.07 -17.97 26.87
C ALA A 63 11.61 -16.64 27.46
N GLY A 64 10.74 -16.71 28.48
CA GLY A 64 10.33 -15.57 29.30
C GLY A 64 9.43 -14.55 28.57
N VAL A 65 8.72 -14.94 27.54
CA VAL A 65 7.71 -14.10 26.90
C VAL A 65 6.46 -14.07 27.76
N ASP A 66 6.08 -12.89 28.23
CA ASP A 66 4.88 -12.65 29.01
C ASP A 66 3.63 -12.48 28.13
N LEU A 67 3.82 -11.87 26.94
CA LEU A 67 2.74 -11.48 26.05
C LEU A 67 3.15 -11.66 24.58
N LEU A 68 2.29 -12.31 23.83
CA LEU A 68 2.28 -12.32 22.38
C LEU A 68 1.35 -11.23 21.84
N ILE A 69 1.85 -10.32 21.02
CA ILE A 69 1.03 -9.42 20.21
C ILE A 69 1.10 -9.88 18.75
N ASN A 70 -0.01 -10.41 18.23
CA ASN A 70 -0.09 -10.77 16.82
C ASN A 70 -0.75 -9.63 16.02
N ALA A 71 0.10 -8.81 15.38
CA ALA A 71 -0.29 -7.78 14.44
C ALA A 71 -0.07 -8.21 12.97
N ALA A 72 0.19 -9.50 12.73
CA ALA A 72 0.34 -10.02 11.38
C ALA A 72 -1.01 -10.05 10.67
N GLY A 73 -0.99 -9.63 9.42
CA GLY A 73 -2.14 -9.65 8.54
C GLY A 73 -1.72 -9.31 7.13
N THR A 74 -2.38 -9.92 6.16
CA THR A 74 -2.15 -9.68 4.75
C THR A 74 -3.48 -9.62 4.01
N MET A 75 -3.58 -8.73 3.04
CA MET A 75 -4.61 -8.77 2.01
C MET A 75 -3.97 -9.30 0.75
N SER A 76 -4.08 -10.59 0.53
CA SER A 76 -3.58 -11.29 -0.66
C SER A 76 -4.69 -11.53 -1.66
N LEU A 77 -4.33 -11.62 -2.95
CA LEU A 77 -5.22 -12.15 -3.99
C LEU A 77 -5.26 -13.68 -3.97
N ASP A 78 -4.26 -14.30 -3.38
CA ASP A 78 -4.24 -15.73 -3.06
C ASP A 78 -4.88 -15.92 -1.68
N GLU A 79 -6.14 -16.35 -1.68
CA GLU A 79 -6.93 -16.59 -0.47
C GLU A 79 -6.36 -17.74 0.35
N ALA A 80 -5.72 -18.73 -0.26
CA ALA A 80 -5.09 -19.85 0.42
C ALA A 80 -3.85 -19.39 1.22
N SER A 81 -2.98 -18.57 0.61
CA SER A 81 -1.84 -17.96 1.32
C SER A 81 -2.33 -17.05 2.46
N MET A 82 -3.40 -16.28 2.23
CA MET A 82 -4.00 -15.44 3.26
C MET A 82 -4.52 -16.27 4.44
N ALA A 83 -5.22 -17.39 4.18
CA ALA A 83 -5.71 -18.28 5.22
C ALA A 83 -4.55 -18.96 5.98
N ARG A 84 -3.48 -19.38 5.29
CA ARG A 84 -2.29 -19.94 5.96
C ARG A 84 -1.67 -18.96 6.95
N VAL A 85 -1.57 -17.67 6.60
CA VAL A 85 -0.99 -16.65 7.48
C VAL A 85 -1.94 -16.27 8.61
N GLN A 86 -3.23 -16.02 8.31
CA GLN A 86 -4.16 -15.38 9.24
C GLN A 86 -4.99 -16.35 10.06
N ASP A 87 -5.13 -17.60 9.62
CA ASP A 87 -5.82 -18.67 10.32
C ASP A 87 -4.81 -19.71 10.82
N SER A 88 -4.36 -20.64 9.98
CA SER A 88 -3.57 -21.81 10.42
C SER A 88 -2.26 -21.42 11.12
N GLY A 89 -1.52 -20.44 10.58
CA GLY A 89 -0.29 -19.96 11.18
C GLY A 89 -0.52 -19.16 12.47
N ALA A 90 -1.62 -18.40 12.54
CA ALA A 90 -1.99 -17.72 13.76
C ALA A 90 -2.41 -18.71 14.87
N ARG A 91 -3.17 -19.75 14.55
CA ARG A 91 -3.52 -20.83 15.52
C ARG A 91 -2.28 -21.52 16.06
N ALA A 92 -1.37 -21.97 15.18
CA ALA A 92 -0.12 -22.60 15.63
C ALA A 92 0.71 -21.68 16.54
N LEU A 93 0.70 -20.36 16.27
CA LEU A 93 1.35 -19.38 17.12
C LEU A 93 0.65 -19.23 18.48
N PHE A 94 -0.69 -19.29 18.54
CA PHE A 94 -1.47 -19.24 19.80
C PHE A 94 -1.28 -20.50 20.62
N ASP A 95 -1.18 -21.67 19.99
CA ASP A 95 -0.89 -22.93 20.65
C ASP A 95 0.48 -22.90 21.33
N LEU A 96 1.49 -22.32 20.65
CA LEU A 96 2.81 -22.09 21.25
C LEU A 96 2.73 -21.13 22.43
N ALA A 97 1.99 -20.04 22.33
CA ALA A 97 1.82 -19.10 23.42
C ALA A 97 1.14 -19.77 24.63
N ALA A 98 0.09 -20.56 24.40
CA ALA A 98 -0.61 -21.33 25.43
C ALA A 98 0.32 -22.35 26.12
N ALA A 99 1.09 -23.12 25.35
CA ALA A 99 2.04 -24.11 25.87
C ALA A 99 3.11 -23.49 26.77
N HIS A 100 3.43 -22.20 26.58
CA HIS A 100 4.44 -21.47 27.36
C HIS A 100 3.86 -20.48 28.37
N GLY A 101 2.54 -20.50 28.57
CA GLY A 101 1.85 -19.66 29.56
C GLY A 101 1.83 -18.15 29.23
N ALA A 102 2.05 -17.77 27.98
CA ALA A 102 2.03 -16.39 27.55
C ALA A 102 0.59 -15.91 27.28
N LYS A 103 0.31 -14.66 27.64
CA LYS A 103 -0.93 -13.99 27.25
C LYS A 103 -0.94 -13.67 25.76
N VAL A 104 -2.12 -13.51 25.15
CA VAL A 104 -2.22 -13.21 23.70
C VAL A 104 -3.09 -11.98 23.46
N LEU A 105 -2.56 -11.03 22.69
CA LEU A 105 -3.30 -9.94 22.08
C LEU A 105 -3.30 -10.14 20.55
N GLN A 106 -4.50 -10.41 20.01
CA GLN A 106 -4.73 -10.61 18.60
C GLN A 106 -5.29 -9.34 17.96
N ILE A 107 -4.63 -8.78 16.94
CA ILE A 107 -5.22 -7.74 16.09
C ILE A 107 -6.00 -8.43 14.97
N SER A 108 -7.32 -8.48 15.14
CA SER A 108 -8.27 -9.05 14.20
C SER A 108 -8.84 -7.99 13.24
N ALA A 109 -10.12 -8.07 12.90
CA ALA A 109 -10.82 -7.06 12.11
C ALA A 109 -12.29 -7.02 12.52
N LEU A 110 -12.90 -5.83 12.52
CA LEU A 110 -14.34 -5.69 12.71
C LEU A 110 -15.08 -6.40 11.55
N GLY A 111 -16.18 -7.06 11.87
CA GLY A 111 -16.90 -7.92 10.92
C GLY A 111 -16.40 -9.38 10.86
N ALA A 112 -15.27 -9.71 11.54
CA ALA A 112 -14.84 -11.11 11.66
C ALA A 112 -15.93 -11.95 12.37
N GLY A 113 -16.39 -13.00 11.67
CA GLY A 113 -17.49 -13.86 12.10
C GLY A 113 -18.88 -13.42 11.63
N ALA A 114 -19.09 -12.16 11.25
CA ALA A 114 -20.36 -11.68 10.71
C ALA A 114 -20.48 -11.88 9.20
N HIS A 115 -19.36 -11.85 8.47
CA HIS A 115 -19.32 -11.92 7.02
C HIS A 115 -18.42 -13.08 6.52
N PRO A 116 -18.92 -14.32 6.56
CA PRO A 116 -18.15 -15.51 6.16
C PRO A 116 -17.86 -15.58 4.65
N ASP A 117 -18.58 -14.82 3.84
CA ASP A 117 -18.39 -14.68 2.39
C ASP A 117 -17.20 -13.80 2.02
N VAL A 118 -16.61 -13.09 2.98
CA VAL A 118 -15.39 -12.27 2.83
C VAL A 118 -14.20 -13.07 3.37
N ALA A 119 -13.41 -13.68 2.51
CA ALA A 119 -12.31 -14.58 2.87
C ALA A 119 -11.34 -13.98 3.91
N PHE A 120 -11.07 -12.67 3.81
CA PHE A 120 -10.26 -11.93 4.80
C PHE A 120 -10.87 -11.99 6.22
N LEU A 121 -12.17 -11.76 6.34
CA LEU A 121 -12.88 -11.77 7.64
C LEU A 121 -13.09 -13.22 8.15
N ALA A 122 -13.32 -14.16 7.24
CA ALA A 122 -13.48 -15.56 7.58
C ALA A 122 -12.20 -16.15 8.19
N SER A 123 -11.03 -15.87 7.61
CA SER A 123 -9.73 -16.33 8.13
C SER A 123 -9.41 -15.71 9.50
N LYS A 124 -9.70 -14.43 9.71
CA LYS A 124 -9.55 -13.78 11.02
C LYS A 124 -10.48 -14.38 12.06
N ALA A 125 -11.75 -14.62 11.69
CA ALA A 125 -12.74 -15.22 12.60
C ALA A 125 -12.37 -16.64 13.04
N ALA A 126 -11.77 -17.44 12.15
CA ALA A 126 -11.32 -18.78 12.46
C ALA A 126 -10.19 -18.77 13.51
N ALA A 127 -9.20 -17.90 13.34
CA ALA A 127 -8.13 -17.71 14.31
C ALA A 127 -8.63 -17.14 15.65
N ASP A 128 -9.55 -16.15 15.61
CA ASP A 128 -10.17 -15.58 16.83
C ASP A 128 -10.88 -16.66 17.64
N ARG A 129 -11.68 -17.51 16.98
CA ARG A 129 -12.41 -18.59 17.64
C ARG A 129 -11.46 -19.56 18.33
N HIS A 130 -10.44 -20.03 17.62
CA HIS A 130 -9.45 -20.92 18.18
C HIS A 130 -8.77 -20.31 19.43
N LEU A 131 -8.36 -19.04 19.36
CA LEU A 131 -7.76 -18.35 20.51
C LEU A 131 -8.67 -18.30 21.72
N LEU A 132 -9.98 -18.05 21.52
CA LEU A 132 -10.97 -17.98 22.60
C LEU A 132 -11.25 -19.36 23.22
N GLU A 133 -11.10 -20.44 22.44
CA GLU A 133 -11.28 -21.83 22.90
C GLU A 133 -10.08 -22.36 23.69
N LEU A 134 -8.89 -21.74 23.60
CA LEU A 134 -7.69 -22.16 24.33
C LEU A 134 -7.77 -21.95 25.86
N GLY A 135 -8.70 -21.14 26.34
CA GLY A 135 -8.87 -20.89 27.77
C GLY A 135 -7.73 -20.09 28.43
N ILE A 136 -6.84 -19.48 27.67
CA ILE A 136 -5.75 -18.62 28.14
C ILE A 136 -6.20 -17.16 28.24
N PRO A 137 -5.53 -16.32 29.07
CA PRO A 137 -5.78 -14.89 29.07
C PRO A 137 -5.52 -14.26 27.71
N ALA A 138 -6.56 -13.84 27.00
CA ALA A 138 -6.46 -13.35 25.64
C ALA A 138 -7.36 -12.13 25.37
N LEU A 139 -6.89 -11.27 24.47
CA LEU A 139 -7.63 -10.14 23.93
C LEU A 139 -7.67 -10.22 22.42
N VAL A 140 -8.87 -10.17 21.86
CA VAL A 140 -9.10 -10.05 20.43
C VAL A 140 -9.59 -8.64 20.14
N LEU A 141 -8.73 -7.77 19.60
CA LEU A 141 -9.12 -6.44 19.13
C LEU A 141 -9.61 -6.53 17.71
N ARG A 142 -10.81 -6.02 17.46
CA ARG A 142 -11.43 -5.96 16.14
C ARG A 142 -11.52 -4.50 15.65
N PRO A 143 -10.43 -3.96 15.07
CA PRO A 143 -10.47 -2.60 14.54
C PRO A 143 -11.35 -2.51 13.30
N SER A 144 -12.05 -1.38 13.16
CA SER A 144 -12.65 -0.92 11.91
C SER A 144 -11.55 -0.44 10.95
N LEU A 145 -11.89 0.34 9.92
CA LEU A 145 -10.91 0.86 8.97
C LEU A 145 -9.85 1.72 9.67
N LEU A 146 -8.61 1.23 9.67
CA LEU A 146 -7.47 1.95 10.22
C LEU A 146 -6.86 2.91 9.20
N LEU A 147 -6.71 4.16 9.60
CA LEU A 147 -6.05 5.21 8.84
C LEU A 147 -4.77 5.66 9.55
N GLY A 148 -3.79 6.11 8.77
CA GLY A 148 -2.53 6.63 9.31
C GLY A 148 -1.38 6.52 8.30
N PRO A 149 -0.21 7.12 8.63
CA PRO A 149 0.97 7.13 7.77
C PRO A 149 1.45 5.72 7.41
N GLY A 150 1.60 5.44 6.12
CA GLY A 150 2.05 4.15 5.61
C GLY A 150 0.98 3.05 5.56
N GLY A 151 -0.28 3.35 5.86
CA GLY A 151 -1.42 2.46 5.64
C GLY A 151 -1.77 2.37 4.16
N ALA A 152 -2.06 1.15 3.67
CA ALA A 152 -2.44 0.94 2.27
C ALA A 152 -3.78 1.63 1.93
N SER A 153 -4.76 1.56 2.83
CA SER A 153 -6.05 2.24 2.68
C SER A 153 -5.88 3.76 2.68
N SER A 154 -5.02 4.29 3.56
CA SER A 154 -4.68 5.72 3.61
C SER A 154 -4.06 6.20 2.31
N ALA A 155 -3.08 5.47 1.79
CA ALA A 155 -2.42 5.81 0.53
C ALA A 155 -3.38 5.76 -0.67
N TRP A 156 -4.36 4.84 -0.65
CA TRP A 156 -5.38 4.77 -1.68
C TRP A 156 -6.34 5.96 -1.62
N LEU A 157 -6.85 6.31 -0.43
CA LEU A 157 -7.72 7.46 -0.21
C LEU A 157 -7.01 8.78 -0.54
N GLU A 158 -5.74 8.92 -0.19
CA GLU A 158 -4.89 10.06 -0.56
C GLU A 158 -4.82 10.27 -2.08
N ARG A 159 -4.70 9.18 -2.85
CA ARG A 159 -4.67 9.26 -4.33
C ARG A 159 -6.02 9.61 -4.94
N LEU A 160 -7.12 9.24 -4.30
CA LEU A 160 -8.46 9.58 -4.78
C LEU A 160 -8.84 11.02 -4.45
N SER A 161 -8.37 11.55 -3.33
CA SER A 161 -8.80 12.85 -2.82
C SER A 161 -8.61 14.02 -3.78
N PRO A 162 -7.56 14.13 -4.65
CA PRO A 162 -7.42 15.24 -5.59
C PRO A 162 -8.31 15.14 -6.84
N LEU A 163 -8.97 14.00 -7.08
CA LEU A 163 -9.79 13.82 -8.28
C LEU A 163 -10.98 14.80 -8.30
N PRO A 164 -11.32 15.39 -9.45
CA PRO A 164 -12.48 16.29 -9.58
C PRO A 164 -13.80 15.52 -9.49
N LEU A 165 -13.82 14.25 -9.92
CA LEU A 165 -14.90 13.29 -9.76
C LEU A 165 -14.33 11.99 -9.20
N ILE A 166 -14.74 11.62 -8.01
CA ILE A 166 -14.18 10.51 -7.26
C ILE A 166 -15.06 9.27 -7.41
N PRO A 167 -14.56 8.17 -7.99
CA PRO A 167 -15.31 6.93 -8.04
C PRO A 167 -15.34 6.30 -6.64
N LEU A 168 -16.53 5.98 -6.14
CA LEU A 168 -16.74 5.23 -4.91
C LEU A 168 -17.09 3.78 -5.24
N LEU A 169 -16.64 2.86 -4.41
CA LEU A 169 -17.01 1.45 -4.53
C LEU A 169 -18.41 1.20 -4.00
N ASP A 170 -18.77 1.90 -2.94
CA ASP A 170 -20.11 1.98 -2.35
C ASP A 170 -20.24 3.30 -1.57
N ASN A 171 -21.48 3.82 -1.43
CA ASN A 171 -21.74 5.00 -0.61
C ASN A 171 -22.97 4.82 0.31
N ARG A 172 -23.44 3.58 0.47
CA ARG A 172 -24.55 3.23 1.36
C ARG A 172 -24.03 2.65 2.67
N ALA A 173 -23.06 1.74 2.57
CA ALA A 173 -22.43 1.12 3.72
C ALA A 173 -21.73 2.17 4.59
N ARG A 174 -21.89 2.03 5.90
CA ARG A 174 -21.27 2.90 6.90
C ARG A 174 -20.14 2.20 7.62
N LEU A 175 -19.14 2.96 7.97
CA LEU A 175 -17.97 2.49 8.69
C LEU A 175 -17.57 3.51 9.77
N GLN A 176 -16.91 3.07 10.81
CA GLN A 176 -16.39 3.91 11.89
C GLN A 176 -14.86 3.93 11.84
N PRO A 177 -14.27 4.74 10.91
CA PRO A 177 -12.83 4.77 10.75
C PRO A 177 -12.15 5.33 11.99
N LEU A 178 -10.94 4.85 12.26
CA LEU A 178 -10.12 5.35 13.35
C LEU A 178 -8.67 5.53 12.92
N HIS A 179 -7.95 6.40 13.61
CA HIS A 179 -6.55 6.60 13.35
C HIS A 179 -5.70 5.52 14.03
N VAL A 180 -4.56 5.17 13.45
CA VAL A 180 -3.67 4.14 14.01
C VAL A 180 -3.13 4.51 15.40
N GLU A 181 -3.01 5.80 15.72
CA GLU A 181 -2.65 6.27 17.06
C GLU A 181 -3.69 5.90 18.11
N ASP A 182 -4.98 5.86 17.76
CA ASP A 182 -6.03 5.43 18.69
C ASP A 182 -5.94 3.91 18.93
N LEU A 183 -5.56 3.12 17.92
CA LEU A 183 -5.25 1.70 18.14
C LEU A 183 -4.06 1.54 19.11
N VAL A 184 -3.00 2.30 18.91
CA VAL A 184 -1.82 2.27 19.79
C VAL A 184 -2.21 2.68 21.20
N GLY A 185 -2.97 3.77 21.38
CA GLY A 185 -3.46 4.23 22.68
C GLY A 185 -4.35 3.18 23.39
N ALA A 186 -5.26 2.56 22.65
CA ALA A 186 -6.11 1.49 23.15
C ALA A 186 -5.31 0.27 23.59
N VAL A 187 -4.31 -0.17 22.80
CA VAL A 187 -3.43 -1.27 23.19
C VAL A 187 -2.69 -0.94 24.49
N LEU A 188 -2.08 0.23 24.60
CA LEU A 188 -1.38 0.64 25.83
C LEU A 188 -2.31 0.74 27.04
N ALA A 189 -3.55 1.17 26.84
CA ALA A 189 -4.55 1.18 27.93
C ALA A 189 -4.91 -0.23 28.37
N LEU A 190 -5.21 -1.13 27.42
CA LEU A 190 -5.54 -2.53 27.68
C LEU A 190 -4.39 -3.32 28.34
N LEU A 191 -3.14 -2.98 28.06
CA LEU A 191 -2.00 -3.60 28.75
C LEU A 191 -1.95 -3.25 30.24
N ARG A 192 -2.53 -2.14 30.66
CA ARG A 192 -2.61 -1.72 32.08
C ARG A 192 -3.80 -2.32 32.81
N CYS A 193 -4.89 -2.60 32.10
CA CYS A 193 -6.13 -3.18 32.66
C CYS A 193 -6.47 -4.51 31.95
N TRP A 194 -5.51 -5.45 31.95
CA TRP A 194 -5.68 -6.74 31.29
C TRP A 194 -6.83 -7.53 31.89
N PRO A 195 -7.78 -8.03 31.07
CA PRO A 195 -8.93 -8.77 31.59
C PRO A 195 -8.53 -10.16 32.09
N GLU A 196 -9.27 -10.65 33.07
CA GLU A 196 -9.07 -11.99 33.64
C GLU A 196 -9.44 -13.12 32.67
N ARG A 197 -10.40 -12.86 31.78
CA ARG A 197 -10.90 -13.84 30.80
C ARG A 197 -10.67 -13.35 29.39
N ALA A 198 -10.62 -14.29 28.44
CA ALA A 198 -10.53 -13.97 27.03
C ALA A 198 -11.75 -13.12 26.59
N GLN A 199 -11.48 -12.01 25.89
CA GLN A 199 -12.49 -11.06 25.44
C GLN A 199 -12.27 -10.63 23.99
N VAL A 200 -13.40 -10.32 23.34
CA VAL A 200 -13.41 -9.66 22.02
C VAL A 200 -13.84 -8.22 22.21
N ILE A 201 -13.00 -7.27 21.81
CA ILE A 201 -13.25 -5.84 21.96
C ILE A 201 -13.27 -5.20 20.57
N PRO A 202 -14.39 -4.65 20.12
CA PRO A 202 -14.44 -3.84 18.91
C PRO A 202 -13.67 -2.54 19.13
N LEU A 203 -12.91 -2.13 18.14
CA LEU A 203 -12.13 -0.90 18.17
C LEU A 203 -12.58 0.00 17.01
N VAL A 204 -13.39 1.00 17.32
CA VAL A 204 -14.05 1.84 16.32
C VAL A 204 -13.90 3.31 16.65
N GLY A 205 -13.92 4.14 15.60
CA GLY A 205 -14.03 5.59 15.78
C GLY A 205 -15.42 5.99 16.28
N PRO A 206 -15.57 7.19 16.87
CA PRO A 206 -16.84 7.64 17.44
C PRO A 206 -17.91 7.98 16.39
N GLN A 207 -17.53 8.13 15.13
CA GLN A 207 -18.42 8.60 14.06
C GLN A 207 -18.60 7.53 12.98
N ALA A 208 -19.86 7.23 12.65
CA ALA A 208 -20.22 6.37 11.53
C ALA A 208 -20.31 7.22 10.24
N LEU A 209 -19.47 6.94 9.26
CA LEU A 209 -19.33 7.68 8.01
C LEU A 209 -19.56 6.76 6.81
N THR A 210 -20.13 7.30 5.73
CA THR A 210 -20.07 6.68 4.41
C THR A 210 -18.68 6.88 3.77
N GLN A 211 -18.39 6.20 2.67
CA GLN A 211 -17.12 6.42 1.94
C GLN A 211 -16.96 7.87 1.47
N GLY A 212 -18.06 8.51 0.99
CA GLY A 212 -18.04 9.90 0.56
C GLY A 212 -17.78 10.87 1.71
N GLU A 213 -18.44 10.67 2.87
CA GLU A 213 -18.21 11.48 4.07
C GLU A 213 -16.77 11.33 4.59
N LEU A 214 -16.22 10.12 4.60
CA LEU A 214 -14.83 9.87 4.95
C LEU A 214 -13.86 10.62 4.02
N LEU A 215 -14.10 10.58 2.72
CA LEU A 215 -13.28 11.33 1.76
C LEU A 215 -13.43 12.84 1.94
N ASP A 216 -14.61 13.35 2.29
CA ASP A 216 -14.81 14.76 2.61
C ASP A 216 -14.02 15.21 3.84
N GLU A 217 -13.92 14.36 4.88
CA GLU A 217 -13.06 14.64 6.05
C GLU A 217 -11.58 14.72 5.64
N LEU A 218 -11.11 13.77 4.82
CA LEU A 218 -9.74 13.76 4.32
C LEU A 218 -9.45 14.97 3.41
N ARG A 219 -10.38 15.31 2.51
CA ARG A 219 -10.25 16.46 1.62
C ARG A 219 -10.20 17.77 2.40
N ARG A 220 -11.05 17.91 3.42
CA ARG A 220 -11.05 19.08 4.32
C ARG A 220 -9.71 19.23 5.03
N ALA A 221 -9.17 18.14 5.58
CA ALA A 221 -7.85 18.16 6.23
C ALA A 221 -6.70 18.56 5.28
N GLN A 222 -6.85 18.26 3.98
CA GLN A 222 -5.90 18.64 2.93
C GLN A 222 -6.15 20.02 2.32
N GLY A 223 -7.20 20.73 2.73
CA GLY A 223 -7.58 22.03 2.15
C GLY A 223 -8.35 21.95 0.82
N TRP A 224 -8.85 20.76 0.45
CA TRP A 224 -9.72 20.59 -0.74
C TRP A 224 -11.19 20.90 -0.42
N PRO A 225 -11.96 21.42 -1.38
CA PRO A 225 -13.41 21.51 -1.24
C PRO A 225 -14.04 20.10 -1.20
N ARG A 226 -15.32 20.02 -0.81
CA ARG A 226 -16.06 18.76 -0.85
C ARG A 226 -15.96 18.08 -2.21
N GLY A 227 -15.89 16.74 -2.20
CA GLY A 227 -15.78 15.94 -3.40
C GLY A 227 -17.07 15.87 -4.20
N ARG A 228 -16.92 15.59 -5.50
CA ARG A 228 -18.03 15.08 -6.32
C ARG A 228 -17.85 13.58 -6.46
N TYR A 229 -18.88 12.81 -6.18
CA TYR A 229 -18.81 11.36 -6.10
C TYR A 229 -19.65 10.71 -7.18
N ALA A 230 -19.14 9.64 -7.76
CA ALA A 230 -19.88 8.75 -8.64
C ALA A 230 -19.76 7.31 -8.14
N VAL A 231 -20.90 6.64 -8.01
CA VAL A 231 -20.93 5.19 -7.72
C VAL A 231 -21.19 4.47 -9.04
N PRO A 232 -20.20 3.77 -9.60
CA PRO A 232 -20.40 3.01 -10.83
C PRO A 232 -21.43 1.88 -10.62
N PRO A 233 -22.14 1.47 -11.68
CA PRO A 233 -23.04 0.32 -11.60
C PRO A 233 -22.33 -0.94 -11.08
N ALA A 234 -23.02 -1.75 -10.27
CA ALA A 234 -22.45 -2.95 -9.65
C ALA A 234 -21.81 -3.90 -10.67
N ALA A 235 -22.46 -4.11 -11.83
CA ALA A 235 -21.94 -4.95 -12.90
C ALA A 235 -20.58 -4.44 -13.44
N LEU A 236 -20.36 -3.13 -13.52
CA LEU A 236 -19.08 -2.55 -13.92
C LEU A 236 -18.02 -2.76 -12.85
N LEU A 237 -18.36 -2.59 -11.57
CA LEU A 237 -17.46 -2.84 -10.44
C LEU A 237 -17.05 -4.32 -10.37
N ASP A 238 -17.97 -5.23 -10.59
CA ASP A 238 -17.71 -6.67 -10.59
C ASP A 238 -16.82 -7.08 -11.78
N ALA A 239 -17.05 -6.51 -12.98
CA ALA A 239 -16.19 -6.68 -14.14
C ALA A 239 -14.77 -6.13 -13.89
N LEU A 240 -14.65 -4.93 -13.31
CA LEU A 240 -13.38 -4.34 -12.92
C LEU A 240 -12.68 -5.16 -11.83
N GLY A 241 -13.44 -5.76 -10.90
CA GLY A 241 -12.92 -6.67 -9.89
C GLY A 241 -12.30 -7.93 -10.51
N GLY A 242 -12.96 -8.50 -11.52
CA GLY A 242 -12.44 -9.63 -12.30
C GLY A 242 -11.14 -9.29 -13.05
N LEU A 243 -11.10 -8.14 -13.69
CA LEU A 243 -9.91 -7.62 -14.38
C LEU A 243 -8.79 -7.28 -13.39
N GLY A 244 -9.12 -6.63 -12.28
CA GLY A 244 -8.20 -6.27 -11.21
C GLY A 244 -7.49 -7.49 -10.62
N ARG A 245 -8.22 -8.61 -10.44
CA ARG A 245 -7.63 -9.88 -10.01
C ARG A 245 -6.60 -10.39 -11.01
N ARG A 246 -6.90 -10.37 -12.32
CA ARG A 246 -5.97 -10.77 -13.39
C ARG A 246 -4.74 -9.86 -13.47
N ALA A 247 -4.92 -8.57 -13.23
CA ALA A 247 -3.87 -7.56 -13.24
C ALA A 247 -3.10 -7.43 -11.91
N GLY A 248 -3.43 -8.22 -10.88
CA GLY A 248 -2.78 -8.14 -9.58
C GLY A 248 -3.18 -6.92 -8.72
N TRP A 249 -4.31 -6.27 -8.99
CA TRP A 249 -4.78 -5.09 -8.27
C TRP A 249 -5.54 -5.48 -7.00
N ARG A 250 -4.91 -5.35 -5.85
CA ARG A 250 -5.49 -5.74 -4.55
C ARG A 250 -6.71 -4.89 -4.16
N THR A 251 -6.71 -3.60 -4.47
CA THR A 251 -7.77 -2.64 -4.12
C THR A 251 -9.09 -2.85 -4.87
N LEU A 252 -9.06 -3.53 -6.02
CA LEU A 252 -10.23 -3.87 -6.81
C LEU A 252 -10.46 -5.39 -6.84
N SER A 253 -10.01 -6.12 -5.82
CA SER A 253 -10.29 -7.55 -5.72
C SER A 253 -11.76 -7.80 -5.36
N PRO A 254 -12.35 -8.93 -5.76
CA PRO A 254 -13.72 -9.28 -5.38
C PRO A 254 -13.95 -9.29 -3.87
N SER A 255 -12.97 -9.75 -3.08
CA SER A 255 -13.04 -9.76 -1.63
C SER A 255 -13.08 -8.35 -1.04
N MET A 256 -12.34 -7.37 -1.63
CA MET A 256 -12.40 -5.98 -1.22
C MET A 256 -13.75 -5.35 -1.57
N LEU A 257 -14.29 -5.63 -2.78
CA LEU A 257 -15.59 -5.12 -3.20
C LEU A 257 -16.72 -5.64 -2.30
N LYS A 258 -16.64 -6.89 -1.84
CA LYS A 258 -17.58 -7.43 -0.84
C LYS A 258 -17.43 -6.71 0.50
N LEU A 259 -16.20 -6.56 0.98
CA LEU A 259 -15.92 -5.92 2.28
C LEU A 259 -16.52 -4.51 2.38
N VAL A 260 -16.41 -3.70 1.32
CA VAL A 260 -16.89 -2.30 1.35
C VAL A 260 -18.40 -2.15 1.20
N ARG A 261 -19.12 -3.22 0.86
CA ARG A 261 -20.60 -3.22 0.75
C ARG A 261 -21.30 -3.53 2.08
N HIS A 262 -20.56 -3.96 3.10
CA HIS A 262 -21.09 -4.25 4.42
C HIS A 262 -20.85 -3.10 5.39
N ASP A 263 -21.84 -2.87 6.26
CA ASP A 263 -21.66 -1.97 7.39
C ASP A 263 -20.56 -2.51 8.33
N ASN A 264 -19.75 -1.60 8.82
CA ASN A 264 -18.65 -1.92 9.71
C ASN A 264 -18.76 -1.03 10.95
N LEU A 265 -19.74 -1.36 11.79
CA LEU A 265 -20.19 -0.58 12.95
C LEU A 265 -20.12 -1.41 14.21
N ALA A 266 -19.81 -0.76 15.33
CA ALA A 266 -19.92 -1.32 16.68
C ALA A 266 -20.15 -0.18 17.68
N ASP A 267 -20.46 -0.54 18.93
CA ASP A 267 -20.59 0.44 20.00
C ASP A 267 -19.19 0.91 20.47
N PRO A 268 -18.85 2.20 20.34
CA PRO A 268 -17.58 2.73 20.82
C PRO A 268 -17.45 2.72 22.35
N ALA A 269 -18.57 2.59 23.10
CA ALA A 269 -18.54 2.54 24.55
C ALA A 269 -17.87 1.26 25.08
N LEU A 270 -17.91 0.16 24.32
CA LEU A 270 -17.31 -1.11 24.74
C LEU A 270 -15.81 -1.03 25.01
N LEU A 271 -15.08 -0.19 24.28
CA LEU A 271 -13.66 0.04 24.56
C LEU A 271 -13.45 0.88 25.82
N ASP A 272 -14.28 1.92 26.01
CA ASP A 272 -14.23 2.78 27.19
C ASP A 272 -14.53 1.97 28.47
N GLU A 273 -15.54 1.13 28.44
CA GLU A 273 -15.89 0.21 29.53
C GLU A 273 -14.76 -0.79 29.83
N ALA A 274 -14.07 -1.29 28.79
CA ALA A 274 -13.02 -2.27 28.95
C ALA A 274 -11.73 -1.69 29.54
N CYS A 275 -11.37 -0.45 29.21
CA CYS A 275 -10.06 0.11 29.59
C CYS A 275 -10.00 1.63 29.82
N GLY A 276 -11.14 2.32 29.82
CA GLY A 276 -11.21 3.77 30.01
C GLY A 276 -10.62 4.57 28.84
N TYR A 277 -10.41 3.95 27.66
CA TYR A 277 -9.88 4.62 26.48
C TYR A 277 -10.99 4.97 25.49
N ARG A 278 -10.99 6.22 25.03
CA ARG A 278 -11.91 6.72 24.00
C ARG A 278 -11.14 7.13 22.76
N CYS A 279 -11.54 6.58 21.61
CA CYS A 279 -10.99 7.01 20.33
C CYS A 279 -11.36 8.46 20.05
N ALA A 280 -10.41 9.22 19.53
CA ALA A 280 -10.65 10.60 19.14
C ALA A 280 -11.46 10.69 17.84
N PRO A 281 -12.24 11.77 17.61
CA PRO A 281 -12.84 12.01 16.33
C PRO A 281 -11.78 12.05 15.21
N LEU A 282 -12.06 11.40 14.08
CA LEU A 282 -11.10 11.27 12.98
C LEU A 282 -10.54 12.63 12.53
N ALA A 283 -11.39 13.65 12.44
CA ALA A 283 -10.99 14.99 12.02
C ALA A 283 -9.85 15.58 12.87
N SER A 284 -9.82 15.31 14.18
CA SER A 284 -8.73 15.79 15.06
C SER A 284 -7.40 15.08 14.82
N ARG A 285 -7.45 13.84 14.36
CA ARG A 285 -6.26 13.04 14.01
C ARG A 285 -5.71 13.36 12.63
N LEU A 286 -6.52 13.94 11.76
CA LEU A 286 -6.12 14.32 10.41
C LEU A 286 -5.36 15.64 10.33
N LEU A 287 -5.21 16.40 11.41
CA LEU A 287 -4.48 17.68 11.43
C LEU A 287 -3.02 17.57 10.94
N GLY A 288 -2.39 16.40 11.07
CA GLY A 288 -1.06 16.08 10.54
C GLY A 288 -1.09 15.31 9.21
N TRP A 289 -2.25 15.17 8.57
CA TRP A 289 -2.38 14.43 7.32
C TRP A 289 -1.60 15.10 6.18
N PRO A 290 -1.06 14.33 5.22
CA PRO A 290 -0.29 14.90 4.12
C PRO A 290 -1.04 16.01 3.39
N GLN A 291 -0.36 17.13 3.14
CA GLN A 291 -0.91 18.29 2.45
C GLN A 291 -1.36 17.95 1.01
N ALA A 292 -2.25 18.76 0.46
CA ALA A 292 -2.79 18.63 -0.90
C ALA A 292 -1.72 18.40 -1.98
N ALA A 293 -0.58 19.07 -1.88
CA ALA A 293 0.54 18.89 -2.81
C ALA A 293 1.08 17.46 -2.84
N ARG A 294 1.18 16.81 -1.69
CA ARG A 294 1.64 15.41 -1.59
C ARG A 294 0.62 14.42 -2.14
N SER A 295 -0.65 14.65 -1.89
CA SER A 295 -1.73 13.83 -2.45
C SER A 295 -1.81 13.95 -3.97
N LEU A 296 -1.65 15.18 -4.49
CA LEU A 296 -1.56 15.42 -5.93
C LEU A 296 -0.34 14.73 -6.54
N ALA A 297 0.83 14.83 -5.91
CA ALA A 297 2.04 14.14 -6.34
C ALA A 297 1.85 12.61 -6.36
N ALA A 298 1.20 12.04 -5.34
CA ALA A 298 0.92 10.61 -5.24
C ALA A 298 0.00 10.11 -6.38
N LEU A 299 -0.93 10.97 -6.86
CA LEU A 299 -1.77 10.68 -8.02
C LEU A 299 -0.98 10.87 -9.33
N MET A 300 -0.26 11.99 -9.49
CA MET A 300 0.41 12.36 -10.74
C MET A 300 1.57 11.42 -11.09
N ARG A 301 2.32 10.96 -10.09
CA ARG A 301 3.49 10.10 -10.31
C ARG A 301 3.20 8.85 -11.16
N PRO A 302 2.23 7.97 -10.82
CA PRO A 302 1.94 6.81 -11.63
C PRO A 302 1.39 7.17 -13.02
N LEU A 303 0.64 8.27 -13.14
CA LEU A 303 0.10 8.74 -14.43
C LEU A 303 1.22 9.24 -15.34
N MET A 304 2.14 10.05 -14.83
CA MET A 304 3.28 10.54 -15.61
C MET A 304 4.19 9.38 -16.03
N LEU A 305 4.45 8.42 -15.13
CA LEU A 305 5.23 7.23 -15.46
C LEU A 305 4.56 6.40 -16.55
N ALA A 306 3.24 6.19 -16.46
CA ALA A 306 2.48 5.47 -17.48
C ALA A 306 2.51 6.21 -18.83
N ALA A 307 2.37 7.54 -18.81
CA ALA A 307 2.47 8.35 -20.03
C ALA A 307 3.86 8.24 -20.68
N LEU A 308 4.94 8.31 -19.89
CA LEU A 308 6.30 8.12 -20.42
C LEU A 308 6.47 6.71 -21.00
N VAL A 309 6.05 5.67 -20.30
CA VAL A 309 6.11 4.28 -20.81
C VAL A 309 5.35 4.16 -22.14
N LEU A 310 4.13 4.72 -22.21
CA LEU A 310 3.32 4.71 -23.43
C LEU A 310 4.03 5.42 -24.60
N ILE A 311 4.63 6.58 -24.34
CA ILE A 311 5.38 7.34 -25.37
C ILE A 311 6.57 6.53 -25.85
N TRP A 312 7.43 6.06 -24.95
CA TRP A 312 8.66 5.35 -25.34
C TRP A 312 8.39 4.02 -26.05
N LEU A 313 7.44 3.21 -25.55
CA LEU A 313 7.03 1.98 -26.23
C LEU A 313 6.25 2.27 -27.51
N GLY A 314 5.44 3.33 -27.51
CA GLY A 314 4.73 3.80 -28.70
C GLY A 314 5.69 4.25 -29.81
N THR A 315 6.77 4.95 -29.46
CA THR A 315 7.83 5.35 -30.40
C THR A 315 8.53 4.13 -30.99
N LEU A 316 8.86 3.11 -30.21
CA LEU A 316 9.38 1.83 -30.71
C LEU A 316 8.47 1.26 -31.82
N VAL A 317 7.17 1.11 -31.51
CA VAL A 317 6.21 0.52 -32.46
C VAL A 317 6.04 1.42 -33.70
N ALA A 318 5.95 2.73 -33.50
CA ALA A 318 5.80 3.68 -34.59
C ALA A 318 7.02 3.68 -35.51
N CYS A 319 8.22 3.76 -34.96
CA CYS A 319 9.47 3.84 -35.77
C CYS A 319 9.84 2.53 -36.47
N LEU A 320 9.48 1.37 -35.93
CA LEU A 320 9.67 0.08 -36.60
C LEU A 320 8.50 -0.29 -37.53
N GLY A 321 7.39 0.41 -37.44
CA GLY A 321 6.18 0.18 -38.23
C GLY A 321 5.86 1.35 -39.18
N PRO A 322 4.69 1.99 -39.00
CA PRO A 322 4.17 2.99 -39.94
C PRO A 322 5.05 4.24 -40.07
N GLY A 323 5.84 4.57 -39.07
CA GLY A 323 6.71 5.74 -39.03
C GLY A 323 8.12 5.51 -39.58
N TYR A 324 8.47 4.28 -39.97
CA TYR A 324 9.82 3.96 -40.43
C TYR A 324 10.29 4.85 -41.60
N GLY A 325 9.42 5.04 -42.60
CA GLY A 325 9.71 5.91 -43.75
C GLY A 325 9.88 7.39 -43.38
N TRP A 326 9.22 7.85 -42.28
CA TRP A 326 9.43 9.20 -41.74
C TRP A 326 10.82 9.35 -41.12
N GLY A 327 11.26 8.36 -40.35
CA GLY A 327 12.61 8.33 -39.78
C GLY A 327 13.70 8.41 -40.85
N LEU A 328 13.58 7.63 -41.92
CA LEU A 328 14.49 7.67 -43.05
C LEU A 328 14.51 9.04 -43.77
N ARG A 329 13.35 9.69 -43.90
CA ARG A 329 13.21 11.01 -44.52
C ARG A 329 13.91 12.08 -43.69
N ILE A 330 13.70 12.11 -42.36
CA ILE A 330 14.35 13.06 -41.46
C ILE A 330 15.88 12.91 -41.50
N LEU A 331 16.37 11.67 -41.48
CA LEU A 331 17.81 11.40 -41.59
C LEU A 331 18.37 11.77 -42.97
N GLY A 332 17.57 11.57 -44.03
CA GLY A 332 17.91 12.01 -45.38
C GLY A 332 18.06 13.52 -45.49
N GLU A 333 17.21 14.30 -44.85
CA GLU A 333 17.33 15.77 -44.77
C GLU A 333 18.60 16.19 -43.99
N ALA A 334 19.05 15.37 -43.04
CA ALA A 334 20.31 15.56 -42.34
C ALA A 334 21.55 15.02 -43.11
N GLY A 335 21.36 14.56 -44.34
CA GLY A 335 22.44 14.03 -45.20
C GLY A 335 22.81 12.56 -44.95
N ILE A 336 22.03 11.82 -44.15
CA ILE A 336 22.29 10.41 -43.84
C ILE A 336 21.34 9.55 -44.70
N HIS A 337 21.88 8.75 -45.60
CA HIS A 337 21.11 7.95 -46.55
C HIS A 337 21.50 6.47 -46.52
N GLY A 338 20.66 5.60 -47.11
CA GLY A 338 20.94 4.19 -47.29
C GLY A 338 20.97 3.38 -45.99
N TRP A 339 21.87 2.38 -45.93
CA TRP A 339 21.93 1.47 -44.76
C TRP A 339 22.26 2.15 -43.41
N PRO A 340 23.10 3.25 -43.34
CA PRO A 340 23.32 3.95 -42.09
C PRO A 340 22.04 4.60 -41.51
N ALA A 341 21.20 5.17 -42.39
CA ALA A 341 19.92 5.73 -41.99
C ALA A 341 18.98 4.65 -41.42
N SER A 342 18.90 3.50 -42.12
CA SER A 342 18.08 2.37 -41.64
C SER A 342 18.57 1.85 -40.28
N LEU A 343 19.88 1.70 -40.13
CA LEU A 343 20.49 1.28 -38.86
C LEU A 343 20.21 2.28 -37.75
N ALA A 344 20.31 3.57 -38.01
CA ALA A 344 20.05 4.63 -37.03
C ALA A 344 18.58 4.63 -36.55
N VAL A 345 17.61 4.46 -37.48
CA VAL A 345 16.18 4.38 -37.11
C VAL A 345 15.92 3.14 -36.28
N ILE A 346 16.42 1.97 -36.67
CA ILE A 346 16.19 0.71 -35.93
C ILE A 346 16.85 0.77 -34.55
N ALA A 347 18.12 1.19 -34.48
CA ALA A 347 18.86 1.29 -33.23
C ALA A 347 18.21 2.29 -32.25
N GLY A 348 17.77 3.46 -32.77
CA GLY A 348 17.05 4.46 -32.00
C GLY A 348 15.73 3.90 -31.45
N ALA A 349 14.94 3.25 -32.28
CA ALA A 349 13.69 2.63 -31.89
C ALA A 349 13.88 1.54 -30.81
N LEU A 350 14.88 0.69 -30.94
CA LEU A 350 15.20 -0.34 -29.95
C LEU A 350 15.68 0.27 -28.63
N LEU A 351 16.46 1.36 -28.70
CA LEU A 351 16.87 2.11 -27.51
C LEU A 351 15.67 2.71 -26.80
N ASP A 352 14.74 3.33 -27.51
CA ASP A 352 13.50 3.87 -26.97
C ASP A 352 12.69 2.78 -26.26
N GLY A 353 12.56 1.62 -26.91
CA GLY A 353 11.89 0.46 -26.32
C GLY A 353 12.58 -0.05 -25.05
N ALA A 354 13.91 -0.15 -25.06
CA ALA A 354 14.69 -0.56 -23.89
C ALA A 354 14.52 0.43 -22.71
N LEU A 355 14.47 1.73 -22.99
CA LEU A 355 14.22 2.77 -22.00
C LEU A 355 12.79 2.70 -21.47
N GLY A 356 11.80 2.46 -22.32
CA GLY A 356 10.40 2.25 -21.92
C GLY A 356 10.23 1.04 -20.99
N VAL A 357 10.86 -0.09 -21.30
CA VAL A 357 10.89 -1.28 -20.43
C VAL A 357 11.65 -0.99 -19.12
N GLY A 358 12.75 -0.24 -19.19
CA GLY A 358 13.53 0.18 -18.02
C GLY A 358 12.72 0.97 -16.99
N LEU A 359 11.73 1.75 -17.44
CA LEU A 359 10.80 2.45 -16.53
C LEU A 359 9.90 1.51 -15.72
N LEU A 360 9.52 0.36 -16.28
CA LEU A 360 8.71 -0.64 -15.62
C LEU A 360 9.50 -1.39 -14.54
N LEU A 361 10.81 -1.53 -14.72
CA LEU A 361 11.68 -2.24 -13.80
C LEU A 361 12.16 -1.31 -12.67
N ARG A 362 11.65 -1.53 -11.45
CA ARG A 362 11.86 -0.64 -10.30
C ARG A 362 13.34 -0.32 -10.01
N HIS A 363 14.23 -1.31 -10.13
CA HIS A 363 15.67 -1.15 -9.89
C HIS A 363 16.42 -0.45 -11.05
N TRP A 364 15.84 -0.41 -12.25
CA TRP A 364 16.41 0.26 -13.42
C TRP A 364 15.80 1.64 -13.68
N ARG A 365 14.64 1.94 -13.09
CA ARG A 365 13.83 3.13 -13.38
C ARG A 365 14.62 4.43 -13.31
N ARG A 366 15.38 4.64 -12.24
CA ARG A 366 16.20 5.85 -12.11
C ARG A 366 17.23 6.00 -13.24
N ARG A 367 17.88 4.90 -13.63
CA ARG A 367 18.85 4.91 -14.74
C ARG A 367 18.15 5.17 -16.07
N ALA A 368 16.98 4.57 -16.28
CA ALA A 368 16.17 4.80 -17.47
C ALA A 368 15.71 6.27 -17.58
N LEU A 369 15.22 6.88 -16.49
CA LEU A 369 14.85 8.29 -16.44
C LEU A 369 16.05 9.21 -16.78
N LEU A 370 17.22 8.95 -16.22
CA LEU A 370 18.44 9.71 -16.53
C LEU A 370 18.83 9.59 -18.01
N ALA A 371 18.83 8.35 -18.52
CA ALA A 371 19.16 8.10 -19.93
C ALA A 371 18.16 8.76 -20.88
N GLN A 372 16.87 8.71 -20.57
CA GLN A 372 15.81 9.38 -21.33
C GLN A 372 16.02 10.90 -21.36
N PHE A 373 16.32 11.50 -20.22
CA PHE A 373 16.57 12.95 -20.14
C PHE A 373 17.71 13.36 -21.08
N TRP A 374 18.86 12.68 -20.99
CA TRP A 374 20.01 13.01 -21.82
C TRP A 374 19.78 12.70 -23.30
N LEU A 375 19.04 11.63 -23.61
CA LEU A 375 18.68 11.29 -24.98
C LEU A 375 17.77 12.35 -25.62
N MET A 376 16.71 12.77 -24.89
CA MET A 376 15.82 13.84 -25.36
C MET A 376 16.57 15.17 -25.55
N LEU A 377 17.45 15.51 -24.60
CA LEU A 377 18.29 16.71 -24.73
C LEU A 377 19.20 16.63 -25.94
N GLY A 378 19.87 15.49 -26.15
CA GLY A 378 20.75 15.25 -27.30
C GLY A 378 20.00 15.36 -28.62
N TYR A 379 18.83 14.70 -28.74
CA TYR A 379 18.00 14.80 -29.95
C TYR A 379 17.52 16.24 -30.21
N SER A 380 17.07 16.92 -29.17
CA SER A 380 16.58 18.30 -29.29
C SER A 380 17.70 19.26 -29.74
N LEU A 381 18.91 19.10 -29.20
CA LEU A 381 20.08 19.89 -29.63
C LEU A 381 20.50 19.56 -31.05
N ALA A 382 20.58 18.27 -31.41
CA ALA A 382 20.97 17.86 -32.77
C ALA A 382 19.97 18.37 -33.80
N ILE A 383 18.67 18.25 -33.58
CA ILE A 383 17.65 18.77 -34.50
C ILE A 383 17.71 20.29 -34.56
N SER A 384 17.92 20.99 -33.44
CA SER A 384 18.04 22.45 -33.44
C SER A 384 19.21 22.96 -34.28
N LEU A 385 20.32 22.22 -34.34
CA LEU A 385 21.51 22.59 -35.08
C LEU A 385 21.44 22.19 -36.56
N ILE A 386 20.92 21.01 -36.87
CA ILE A 386 20.96 20.41 -38.21
C ILE A 386 19.67 20.68 -38.97
N LEU A 387 18.54 20.66 -38.31
CA LEU A 387 17.19 20.74 -38.91
C LEU A 387 16.30 21.75 -38.17
N PRO A 388 16.71 23.04 -38.06
CA PRO A 388 16.01 24.03 -37.21
C PRO A 388 14.57 24.28 -37.63
N HIS A 389 14.17 23.99 -38.85
CA HIS A 389 12.79 24.15 -39.32
C HIS A 389 11.77 23.24 -38.59
N TYR A 390 12.17 22.12 -37.96
CA TYR A 390 11.31 21.29 -37.14
C TYR A 390 10.81 21.98 -35.85
N TRP A 391 11.36 23.14 -35.48
CA TRP A 391 10.77 23.99 -34.45
C TRP A 391 9.45 24.64 -34.87
N TYR A 392 9.26 24.81 -36.17
CA TYR A 392 8.08 25.44 -36.79
C TYR A 392 7.10 24.40 -37.36
N ASP A 393 7.36 23.11 -37.10
CA ASP A 393 6.41 22.02 -37.43
C ASP A 393 5.05 22.30 -36.75
N PRO A 394 3.92 22.14 -37.46
CA PRO A 394 2.57 22.32 -36.93
C PRO A 394 2.30 21.56 -35.62
N TYR A 395 3.01 20.47 -35.41
CA TYR A 395 2.89 19.63 -34.19
C TYR A 395 3.91 19.97 -33.10
N MET A 396 4.81 20.92 -33.31
CA MET A 396 5.88 21.30 -32.37
C MET A 396 6.64 20.09 -31.83
N ALA A 397 7.04 19.16 -32.68
CA ALA A 397 7.61 17.88 -32.27
C ALA A 397 8.82 18.03 -31.33
N VAL A 398 9.73 18.98 -31.62
CA VAL A 398 10.90 19.30 -30.79
C VAL A 398 10.48 19.99 -29.47
N GLY A 399 9.52 20.92 -29.53
CA GLY A 399 9.05 21.65 -28.37
C GLY A 399 8.38 20.74 -27.32
N LYS A 400 7.71 19.67 -27.72
CA LYS A 400 7.13 18.68 -26.82
C LYS A 400 8.17 17.97 -25.93
N ASN A 401 9.41 17.82 -26.41
CA ASN A 401 10.49 17.24 -25.62
C ASN A 401 10.77 18.05 -24.34
N ILE A 402 10.54 19.35 -24.33
CA ILE A 402 10.73 20.20 -23.14
C ILE A 402 9.78 19.74 -22.03
N VAL A 403 8.51 19.51 -22.35
CA VAL A 403 7.51 19.03 -21.38
C VAL A 403 7.88 17.64 -20.85
N LEU A 404 8.32 16.75 -21.74
CA LEU A 404 8.76 15.40 -21.37
C LEU A 404 10.02 15.44 -20.49
N MET A 405 10.97 16.31 -20.78
CA MET A 405 12.17 16.52 -19.94
C MET A 405 11.80 17.03 -18.54
N VAL A 406 10.88 18.00 -18.44
CA VAL A 406 10.40 18.52 -17.14
C VAL A 406 9.70 17.40 -16.35
N ALA A 407 8.83 16.62 -17.00
CA ALA A 407 8.17 15.48 -16.37
C ALA A 407 9.19 14.42 -15.87
N THR A 408 10.22 14.15 -16.68
CA THR A 408 11.30 13.21 -16.33
C THR A 408 12.12 13.71 -15.14
N LEU A 409 12.46 15.01 -15.09
CA LEU A 409 13.16 15.62 -13.96
C LEU A 409 12.35 15.57 -12.68
N TRP A 410 11.04 15.85 -12.77
CA TRP A 410 10.16 15.76 -11.62
C TRP A 410 10.12 14.33 -11.05
N LEU A 411 9.96 13.31 -11.91
CA LEU A 411 10.00 11.90 -11.51
C LEU A 411 11.36 11.51 -10.91
N LEU A 412 12.47 12.03 -11.45
CA LEU A 412 13.83 11.78 -10.92
C LEU A 412 14.02 12.33 -9.51
N GLY A 413 13.43 13.50 -9.21
CA GLY A 413 13.49 14.10 -7.88
C GLY A 413 12.77 13.27 -6.81
N ASP A 414 11.76 12.50 -7.21
CA ASP A 414 10.94 11.67 -6.32
C ASP A 414 11.42 10.20 -6.24
N GLU A 415 12.38 9.77 -7.08
CA GLU A 415 12.93 8.40 -7.02
C GLU A 415 14.02 8.29 -5.93
N PRO A 416 13.94 7.26 -5.05
CA PRO A 416 14.96 7.06 -4.00
C PRO A 416 16.36 6.96 -4.59
N ARG A 417 17.33 7.59 -3.94
CA ARG A 417 18.73 7.39 -4.27
C ARG A 417 19.14 5.97 -3.88
N ALA A 418 20.03 5.35 -4.67
CA ALA A 418 20.42 3.93 -4.52
C ALA A 418 20.98 3.54 -3.12
N ARG A 419 21.33 4.50 -2.27
CA ARG A 419 21.77 4.28 -0.88
C ARG A 419 20.58 4.11 0.09
N GLU A 420 19.42 4.72 -0.18
CA GLU A 420 18.23 4.67 0.68
C GLU A 420 17.37 3.42 0.42
N ALA A 421 17.58 2.74 -0.70
CA ALA A 421 16.84 1.51 -1.07
C ALA A 421 17.44 0.22 -0.46
N ARG A 422 18.55 0.31 0.28
CA ARG A 422 19.23 -0.83 0.95
C ARG A 422 19.11 -0.80 2.48
N GLY A 423 18.43 0.22 3.04
CA GLY A 423 18.14 0.35 4.46
C GLY A 423 16.78 -0.23 4.87
#